data_396ba387fa121218e2fb5c08d54ed3c8
#
_entry.id   396ba387fa121218e2fb5c08d54ed3c8
#
_cell.length_a   1.000
_cell.length_b   1.000
_cell.length_c   1.000
_cell.angle_alpha   90.00
_cell.angle_beta   90.00
_cell.angle_gamma   90.00
#
_symmetry.space_group_name_H-M   'P 1'
#
loop_
_entity.id
_entity.type
_entity.pdbx_description
1 polymer ?
#
loop_
_entity_poly.entity_id
_entity_poly.type
_entity_poly.pdbx_seq_one_letter_code
_entity_poly.pdbx_strand_id
1 'polypeptide(L)'
;MPDRIPFAALSLNPELMLGIQDCGFTHCTEVQAETLTHTLAGKDVTVQSQTGTGKTAAFLISIFHLLNDSERFRGSKALIVAPTRELAVQIERDALALGAHLPQKIACFYGGVGYGKQEQAIREGVDIIIGTPGRLLDFNHSGKLDFKKVGVLVIDEADRLFDMGFYPDIRRIMRRSRPRGERITMLYSATLSVSVRNISYQFMNHPVEIAIQPEQVTVERVEQMLYHVSNEEKFSLLLGILKTERPGTTLIFCNTKRATEMVAKKLRHNNLRCEYIIGDLPQKRRLKIIDDMKRGALSMLCATDVAARGLHVEDLDLVVNYDIPEDPEAYVHRIGRTARAGKAGKAVALACERFVFGLEAIEELIGMKIPVGRVTDELLVEDTSIGKPLHFRTDSEHRSGNRPRGASPRSRSRGPHHTGTHPPVHDRGRKPSHESDRARRPEPAGPWKRPESPHHAAKPRVTAQSQERPSAGETAPSRDHSLDERLAYYRRKYGEEFAAGSASGSASGSASGSASGSVSGGKPGDGRRAEPDRPGGDAGEGSGSVTDTNRKRPHRKGPLGRIFGSRDG
;
A
#
# COMPACT_ATOMS: atom_id res chain seq x y z
N MET A 1 27.81 7.57 12.66
CA MET A 1 26.99 6.66 11.86
C MET A 1 27.65 5.31 11.95
N PRO A 2 26.97 4.21 12.27
CA PRO A 2 27.60 2.90 12.20
C PRO A 2 28.13 2.70 10.78
N ASP A 3 29.32 2.08 10.67
CA ASP A 3 29.97 1.83 9.39
C ASP A 3 29.05 0.96 8.53
N ARG A 4 28.52 1.54 7.45
CA ARG A 4 27.65 0.82 6.51
C ARG A 4 28.48 -0.24 5.79
N ILE A 5 28.01 -1.49 5.79
CA ILE A 5 28.67 -2.61 5.13
C ILE A 5 28.67 -2.34 3.61
N PRO A 6 29.84 -2.28 2.93
CA PRO A 6 29.87 -2.18 1.47
C PRO A 6 29.43 -3.50 0.85
N PHE A 7 28.67 -3.44 -0.27
CA PHE A 7 28.26 -4.66 -1.01
C PHE A 7 29.46 -5.51 -1.43
N ALA A 8 30.62 -4.89 -1.69
CA ALA A 8 31.86 -5.58 -2.04
C ALA A 8 32.41 -6.49 -0.91
N ALA A 9 31.99 -6.28 0.35
CA ALA A 9 32.36 -7.14 1.46
C ALA A 9 31.49 -8.41 1.54
N LEU A 10 30.39 -8.46 0.81
CA LEU A 10 29.55 -9.65 0.71
C LEU A 10 30.12 -10.58 -0.36
N SER A 11 30.20 -11.88 -0.04
CA SER A 11 30.68 -12.90 -0.99
C SER A 11 29.61 -13.19 -2.05
N LEU A 12 29.35 -12.20 -2.96
CA LEU A 12 28.37 -12.31 -4.02
C LEU A 12 29.04 -12.69 -5.36
N ASN A 13 28.26 -13.31 -6.24
CA ASN A 13 28.67 -13.60 -7.61
C ASN A 13 29.14 -12.33 -8.33
N PRO A 14 30.26 -12.36 -9.09
CA PRO A 14 30.77 -11.19 -9.81
C PRO A 14 29.77 -10.56 -10.79
N GLU A 15 28.96 -11.37 -11.48
CA GLU A 15 27.92 -10.88 -12.42
C GLU A 15 26.79 -10.15 -11.67
N LEU A 16 26.41 -10.61 -10.47
CA LEU A 16 25.47 -9.91 -9.59
C LEU A 16 26.06 -8.59 -9.07
N MET A 17 27.36 -8.60 -8.73
CA MET A 17 28.06 -7.37 -8.29
C MET A 17 28.08 -6.29 -9.39
N LEU A 18 28.22 -6.67 -10.66
CA LEU A 18 28.10 -5.74 -11.78
C LEU A 18 26.71 -5.10 -11.82
N GLY A 19 25.64 -5.88 -11.69
CA GLY A 19 24.27 -5.37 -11.65
C GLY A 19 24.01 -4.43 -10.45
N ILE A 20 24.59 -4.73 -9.27
CA ILE A 20 24.53 -3.87 -8.09
C ILE A 20 25.23 -2.53 -8.34
N GLN A 21 26.40 -2.54 -8.98
CA GLN A 21 27.17 -1.35 -9.34
C GLN A 21 26.45 -0.51 -10.40
N ASP A 22 25.88 -1.13 -11.43
CA ASP A 22 25.10 -0.45 -12.47
C ASP A 22 23.86 0.26 -11.88
N CYS A 23 23.28 -0.29 -10.80
CA CYS A 23 22.23 0.36 -10.05
C CYS A 23 22.72 1.49 -9.11
N GLY A 24 24.04 1.75 -9.05
CA GLY A 24 24.63 2.79 -8.21
C GLY A 24 24.69 2.43 -6.71
N PHE A 25 24.54 1.16 -6.34
CA PHE A 25 24.57 0.74 -4.95
C PHE A 25 26.00 0.45 -4.51
N THR A 26 26.48 1.17 -3.48
CA THR A 26 27.83 1.02 -2.92
C THR A 26 27.82 0.37 -1.55
N HIS A 27 26.89 0.74 -0.69
CA HIS A 27 26.79 0.27 0.69
C HIS A 27 25.36 -0.19 0.99
N CYS A 28 25.26 -1.21 1.84
CA CYS A 28 23.98 -1.71 2.31
C CYS A 28 23.26 -0.67 3.18
N THR A 29 21.95 -0.58 3.03
CA THR A 29 21.09 0.00 4.06
C THR A 29 21.02 -0.96 5.25
N GLU A 30 20.54 -0.51 6.40
CA GLU A 30 20.39 -1.35 7.59
C GLU A 30 19.55 -2.61 7.30
N VAL A 31 18.39 -2.44 6.66
CA VAL A 31 17.53 -3.58 6.30
C VAL A 31 18.22 -4.54 5.33
N GLN A 32 19.05 -4.04 4.42
CA GLN A 32 19.80 -4.88 3.49
C GLN A 32 20.89 -5.68 4.23
N ALA A 33 21.66 -5.02 5.08
CA ALA A 33 22.73 -5.66 5.85
C ALA A 33 22.18 -6.79 6.73
N GLU A 34 21.16 -6.53 7.52
CA GLU A 34 20.52 -7.51 8.39
C GLU A 34 19.88 -8.65 7.58
N THR A 35 19.13 -8.33 6.54
CA THR A 35 18.46 -9.36 5.72
C THR A 35 19.48 -10.26 5.03
N LEU A 36 20.48 -9.67 4.35
CA LEU A 36 21.47 -10.43 3.58
C LEU A 36 22.32 -11.33 4.48
N THR A 37 22.68 -10.90 5.68
CA THR A 37 23.39 -11.72 6.66
C THR A 37 22.70 -13.07 6.92
N HIS A 38 21.38 -13.09 6.96
CA HIS A 38 20.62 -14.30 7.24
C HIS A 38 20.20 -15.06 5.99
N THR A 39 19.77 -14.36 4.93
CA THR A 39 19.26 -15.01 3.71
C THR A 39 20.36 -15.64 2.87
N LEU A 40 21.56 -15.05 2.79
CA LEU A 40 22.72 -15.66 2.14
C LEU A 40 23.18 -16.92 2.88
N ALA A 41 22.97 -17.01 4.21
CA ALA A 41 23.19 -18.20 5.01
C ALA A 41 22.03 -19.23 4.92
N GLY A 42 21.03 -19.00 4.06
CA GLY A 42 19.95 -19.94 3.82
C GLY A 42 18.87 -20.00 4.89
N LYS A 43 18.66 -18.93 5.67
CA LYS A 43 17.64 -18.82 6.73
C LYS A 43 16.40 -18.08 6.23
N ASP A 44 15.24 -18.48 6.72
CA ASP A 44 13.99 -17.72 6.55
C ASP A 44 14.06 -16.43 7.38
N VAL A 45 13.47 -15.34 6.87
CA VAL A 45 13.43 -14.05 7.57
C VAL A 45 12.02 -13.45 7.56
N THR A 46 11.63 -12.86 8.69
CA THR A 46 10.45 -12.00 8.78
C THR A 46 10.95 -10.58 9.08
N VAL A 47 10.75 -9.67 8.14
CA VAL A 47 11.35 -8.33 8.19
C VAL A 47 10.26 -7.29 8.39
N GLN A 48 10.31 -6.59 9.53
CA GLN A 48 9.51 -5.40 9.77
C GLN A 48 10.32 -4.17 9.34
N SER A 49 9.82 -3.47 8.32
CA SER A 49 10.49 -2.28 7.82
C SER A 49 9.56 -1.46 6.93
N GLN A 50 9.65 -0.14 7.01
CA GLN A 50 8.87 0.79 6.18
C GLN A 50 9.20 0.68 4.70
N THR A 51 8.35 1.27 3.83
CA THR A 51 8.64 1.42 2.39
C THR A 51 9.81 2.39 2.20
N GLY A 52 10.62 2.16 1.13
CA GLY A 52 11.77 3.03 0.81
C GLY A 52 13.08 2.71 1.54
N THR A 53 13.12 1.72 2.41
CA THR A 53 14.34 1.30 3.16
C THR A 53 15.30 0.42 2.35
N GLY A 54 14.91 0.00 1.13
CA GLY A 54 15.73 -0.85 0.27
C GLY A 54 15.39 -2.36 0.33
N LYS A 55 14.22 -2.75 0.86
CA LYS A 55 13.76 -4.16 0.94
C LYS A 55 13.82 -4.89 -0.40
N THR A 56 13.36 -4.23 -1.48
CA THR A 56 13.31 -4.84 -2.82
C THR A 56 14.69 -5.31 -3.27
N ALA A 57 15.71 -4.50 -3.11
CA ALA A 57 17.09 -4.90 -3.43
C ALA A 57 17.57 -6.02 -2.51
N ALA A 58 17.24 -6.01 -1.22
CA ALA A 58 17.64 -7.07 -0.28
C ALA A 58 17.13 -8.45 -0.71
N PHE A 59 15.82 -8.59 -0.99
CA PHE A 59 15.31 -9.90 -1.41
C PHE A 59 15.70 -10.27 -2.85
N LEU A 60 15.86 -9.34 -3.77
CA LEU A 60 16.32 -9.63 -5.12
C LEU A 60 17.77 -10.13 -5.12
N ILE A 61 18.67 -9.47 -4.40
CA ILE A 61 20.07 -9.93 -4.24
C ILE A 61 20.10 -11.32 -3.62
N SER A 62 19.29 -11.57 -2.58
CA SER A 62 19.16 -12.90 -1.97
C SER A 62 18.69 -13.95 -2.98
N ILE A 63 17.66 -13.65 -3.79
CA ILE A 63 17.15 -14.55 -4.83
C ILE A 63 18.24 -14.89 -5.85
N PHE A 64 18.89 -13.87 -6.40
CA PHE A 64 19.93 -14.08 -7.41
C PHE A 64 21.10 -14.90 -6.86
N HIS A 65 21.59 -14.60 -5.67
CA HIS A 65 22.63 -15.38 -5.02
C HIS A 65 22.19 -16.84 -4.80
N LEU A 66 21.00 -17.07 -4.22
CA LEU A 66 20.52 -18.42 -3.91
C LEU A 66 20.29 -19.27 -5.18
N LEU A 67 19.80 -18.69 -6.27
CA LEU A 67 19.56 -19.42 -7.51
C LEU A 67 20.85 -19.72 -8.29
N ASN A 68 21.90 -18.89 -8.18
CA ASN A 68 23.16 -19.08 -8.89
C ASN A 68 24.21 -19.84 -8.09
N ASP A 69 24.41 -19.49 -6.84
CA ASP A 69 25.58 -19.91 -6.05
C ASP A 69 25.27 -21.05 -5.07
N SER A 70 23.98 -21.25 -4.71
CA SER A 70 23.61 -22.32 -3.80
C SER A 70 23.28 -23.62 -4.54
N GLU A 71 24.03 -24.69 -4.28
CA GLU A 71 23.74 -26.02 -4.83
C GLU A 71 22.34 -26.52 -4.47
N ARG A 72 21.85 -26.17 -3.28
CA ARG A 72 20.52 -26.53 -2.78
C ARG A 72 19.39 -25.98 -3.66
N PHE A 73 19.56 -24.81 -4.26
CA PHE A 73 18.52 -24.13 -5.03
C PHE A 73 18.80 -24.07 -6.53
N ARG A 74 19.87 -24.69 -6.99
CA ARG A 74 20.20 -24.80 -8.43
C ARG A 74 19.04 -25.41 -9.21
N GLY A 75 18.57 -24.72 -10.24
CA GLY A 75 17.42 -25.15 -11.06
C GLY A 75 16.05 -24.97 -10.40
N SER A 76 16.01 -24.40 -9.19
CA SER A 76 14.76 -23.98 -8.56
C SER A 76 14.26 -22.66 -9.15
N LYS A 77 13.01 -22.31 -8.83
CA LYS A 77 12.41 -21.02 -9.21
C LYS A 77 12.25 -20.14 -7.96
N ALA A 78 12.23 -18.83 -8.18
CA ALA A 78 11.78 -17.89 -7.17
C ALA A 78 10.35 -17.43 -7.46
N LEU A 79 9.57 -17.19 -6.39
CA LEU A 79 8.22 -16.65 -6.46
C LEU A 79 8.12 -15.44 -5.54
N ILE A 80 7.77 -14.28 -6.10
CA ILE A 80 7.55 -13.03 -5.38
C ILE A 80 6.08 -12.66 -5.46
N VAL A 81 5.43 -12.51 -4.31
CA VAL A 81 4.01 -12.16 -4.21
C VAL A 81 3.89 -10.73 -3.72
N ALA A 82 3.24 -9.89 -4.52
CA ALA A 82 3.01 -8.47 -4.25
C ALA A 82 1.51 -8.15 -4.20
N PRO A 83 1.05 -7.21 -3.34
CA PRO A 83 -0.38 -6.88 -3.19
C PRO A 83 -0.99 -6.23 -4.43
N THR A 84 -0.20 -5.44 -5.15
CA THR A 84 -0.69 -4.63 -6.27
C THR A 84 0.06 -4.94 -7.56
N ARG A 85 -0.59 -4.63 -8.69
CA ARG A 85 -0.02 -4.79 -10.03
C ARG A 85 1.15 -3.83 -10.24
N GLU A 86 1.03 -2.64 -9.70
CA GLU A 86 2.02 -1.57 -9.78
C GLU A 86 3.31 -1.97 -9.09
N LEU A 87 3.21 -2.50 -7.86
CA LEU A 87 4.37 -3.01 -7.12
C LEU A 87 4.99 -4.21 -7.84
N ALA A 88 4.18 -5.14 -8.34
CA ALA A 88 4.69 -6.28 -9.10
C ALA A 88 5.50 -5.86 -10.35
N VAL A 89 5.02 -4.86 -11.11
CA VAL A 89 5.73 -4.30 -12.27
C VAL A 89 6.98 -3.53 -11.83
N GLN A 90 6.95 -2.85 -10.68
CA GLN A 90 8.14 -2.19 -10.17
C GLN A 90 9.20 -3.21 -9.76
N ILE A 91 8.83 -4.25 -9.01
CA ILE A 91 9.77 -5.33 -8.65
C ILE A 91 10.37 -5.99 -9.90
N GLU A 92 9.57 -6.17 -10.96
CA GLU A 92 10.07 -6.70 -12.25
C GLU A 92 11.15 -5.78 -12.85
N ARG A 93 10.93 -4.45 -12.87
CA ARG A 93 11.92 -3.48 -13.36
C ARG A 93 13.20 -3.51 -12.54
N ASP A 94 13.07 -3.53 -11.21
CA ASP A 94 14.20 -3.59 -10.30
C ASP A 94 14.98 -4.90 -10.46
N ALA A 95 14.27 -6.02 -10.64
CA ALA A 95 14.86 -7.33 -10.87
C ALA A 95 15.60 -7.40 -12.22
N LEU A 96 15.04 -6.81 -13.28
CA LEU A 96 15.70 -6.73 -14.59
C LEU A 96 16.96 -5.86 -14.54
N ALA A 97 16.96 -4.77 -13.76
CA ALA A 97 18.13 -3.92 -13.60
C ALA A 97 19.23 -4.61 -12.80
N LEU A 98 18.91 -5.16 -11.63
CA LEU A 98 19.88 -5.87 -10.79
C LEU A 98 20.40 -7.16 -11.43
N GLY A 99 19.56 -7.87 -12.18
CA GLY A 99 19.89 -9.12 -12.85
C GLY A 99 20.38 -8.96 -14.30
N ALA A 100 20.77 -7.75 -14.73
CA ALA A 100 21.10 -7.45 -16.12
C ALA A 100 22.24 -8.32 -16.69
N HIS A 101 23.15 -8.77 -15.84
CA HIS A 101 24.29 -9.62 -16.21
C HIS A 101 24.08 -11.10 -15.90
N LEU A 102 22.89 -11.48 -15.41
CA LEU A 102 22.55 -12.83 -14.98
C LEU A 102 21.62 -13.54 -15.99
N PRO A 103 21.68 -14.89 -16.09
CA PRO A 103 20.92 -15.64 -17.09
C PRO A 103 19.42 -15.83 -16.76
N GLN A 104 18.95 -15.44 -15.55
CA GLN A 104 17.60 -15.73 -15.10
C GLN A 104 16.55 -14.99 -15.90
N LYS A 105 15.53 -15.71 -16.34
CA LYS A 105 14.35 -15.17 -17.01
C LYS A 105 13.33 -14.70 -15.97
N ILE A 106 12.97 -13.44 -16.04
CA ILE A 106 12.08 -12.75 -15.11
C ILE A 106 10.76 -12.43 -15.80
N ALA A 107 9.63 -12.70 -15.16
CA ALA A 107 8.33 -12.34 -15.72
C ALA A 107 7.30 -12.00 -14.62
N CYS A 108 6.41 -11.05 -14.95
CA CYS A 108 5.39 -10.52 -14.05
C CYS A 108 3.98 -11.00 -14.44
N PHE A 109 3.20 -11.42 -13.43
CA PHE A 109 1.89 -12.05 -13.55
C PHE A 109 0.84 -11.31 -12.71
N TYR A 110 -0.07 -10.58 -13.36
CA TYR A 110 -1.10 -9.81 -12.67
C TYR A 110 -2.42 -9.77 -13.45
N GLY A 111 -3.52 -9.53 -12.73
CA GLY A 111 -4.86 -9.48 -13.31
C GLY A 111 -5.14 -8.18 -14.09
N GLY A 112 -6.29 -8.12 -14.80
CA GLY A 112 -6.76 -6.95 -15.53
C GLY A 112 -6.08 -6.71 -16.88
N VAL A 113 -5.25 -7.63 -17.32
CA VAL A 113 -4.67 -7.71 -18.67
C VAL A 113 -4.86 -9.11 -19.24
N GLY A 114 -4.78 -9.24 -20.57
CA GLY A 114 -4.94 -10.53 -21.24
C GLY A 114 -3.88 -11.56 -20.83
N TYR A 115 -4.20 -12.83 -21.00
CA TYR A 115 -3.31 -13.93 -20.63
C TYR A 115 -2.16 -14.13 -21.63
N GLY A 116 -2.33 -13.81 -22.91
CA GLY A 116 -1.43 -14.22 -24.00
C GLY A 116 0.04 -13.94 -23.77
N LYS A 117 0.43 -12.71 -23.42
CA LYS A 117 1.85 -12.36 -23.16
C LYS A 117 2.41 -13.10 -21.95
N GLN A 118 1.62 -13.26 -20.88
CA GLN A 118 2.04 -13.95 -19.67
C GLN A 118 2.19 -15.45 -19.91
N GLU A 119 1.31 -16.05 -20.71
CA GLU A 119 1.42 -17.46 -21.15
C GLU A 119 2.63 -17.67 -22.05
N GLN A 120 2.95 -16.71 -22.91
CA GLN A 120 4.15 -16.76 -23.74
C GLN A 120 5.40 -16.80 -22.87
N ALA A 121 5.52 -15.92 -21.88
CA ALA A 121 6.64 -15.90 -20.94
C ALA A 121 6.79 -17.25 -20.20
N ILE A 122 5.68 -17.88 -19.81
CA ILE A 122 5.71 -19.22 -19.19
C ILE A 122 6.25 -20.28 -20.17
N ARG A 123 5.83 -20.25 -21.44
CA ARG A 123 6.32 -21.21 -22.47
C ARG A 123 7.81 -21.01 -22.79
N GLU A 124 8.28 -19.78 -22.80
CA GLU A 124 9.69 -19.43 -23.02
C GLU A 124 10.58 -19.78 -21.82
N GLY A 125 9.96 -20.15 -20.70
CA GLY A 125 10.60 -20.43 -19.43
C GLY A 125 10.75 -19.19 -18.57
N VAL A 126 10.50 -19.31 -17.27
CA VAL A 126 10.64 -18.25 -16.28
C VAL A 126 11.29 -18.83 -15.03
N ASP A 127 12.28 -18.12 -14.48
CA ASP A 127 13.01 -18.52 -13.27
C ASP A 127 12.57 -17.69 -12.07
N ILE A 128 12.32 -16.38 -12.25
CA ILE A 128 11.81 -15.49 -11.23
C ILE A 128 10.40 -15.06 -11.61
N ILE A 129 9.43 -15.54 -10.85
CA ILE A 129 7.99 -15.34 -11.03
C ILE A 129 7.57 -14.25 -10.07
N ILE A 130 7.09 -13.12 -10.58
CA ILE A 130 6.60 -12.00 -9.78
C ILE A 130 5.10 -11.86 -10.03
N GLY A 131 4.27 -11.61 -9.00
CA GLY A 131 2.87 -11.39 -9.33
C GLY A 131 1.92 -11.13 -8.18
N THR A 132 0.66 -10.88 -8.55
CA THR A 132 -0.44 -10.72 -7.59
C THR A 132 -1.11 -12.06 -7.29
N PRO A 133 -1.61 -12.29 -6.05
CA PRO A 133 -2.06 -13.61 -5.59
C PRO A 133 -3.05 -14.30 -6.52
N GLY A 134 -4.12 -13.61 -6.93
CA GLY A 134 -5.17 -14.19 -7.77
C GLY A 134 -4.64 -14.73 -9.11
N ARG A 135 -3.83 -13.94 -9.84
CA ARG A 135 -3.29 -14.35 -11.15
C ARG A 135 -2.26 -15.49 -11.03
N LEU A 136 -1.46 -15.50 -9.97
CA LEU A 136 -0.52 -16.58 -9.68
C LEU A 136 -1.27 -17.89 -9.42
N LEU A 137 -2.36 -17.84 -8.64
CA LEU A 137 -3.22 -18.99 -8.38
C LEU A 137 -3.95 -19.46 -9.64
N ASP A 138 -4.43 -18.57 -10.51
CA ASP A 138 -5.05 -18.92 -11.79
C ASP A 138 -4.10 -19.76 -12.66
N PHE A 139 -2.85 -19.30 -12.82
CA PHE A 139 -1.84 -20.04 -13.58
C PHE A 139 -1.41 -21.33 -12.89
N ASN A 140 -1.39 -21.39 -11.57
CA ASN A 140 -1.12 -22.63 -10.85
C ASN A 140 -2.28 -23.63 -10.98
N HIS A 141 -3.54 -23.18 -10.88
CA HIS A 141 -4.72 -24.03 -11.06
C HIS A 141 -4.80 -24.61 -12.47
N SER A 142 -4.42 -23.83 -13.48
CA SER A 142 -4.37 -24.30 -14.88
C SER A 142 -3.15 -25.16 -15.19
N GLY A 143 -2.31 -25.49 -14.19
CA GLY A 143 -1.11 -26.31 -14.35
C GLY A 143 0.05 -25.64 -15.12
N LYS A 144 -0.07 -24.33 -15.44
CA LYS A 144 0.94 -23.58 -16.18
C LYS A 144 2.12 -23.14 -15.32
N LEU A 145 1.87 -22.82 -14.05
CA LEU A 145 2.91 -22.57 -13.05
C LEU A 145 2.91 -23.66 -11.99
N ASP A 146 4.06 -24.29 -11.79
CA ASP A 146 4.24 -25.32 -10.76
C ASP A 146 4.96 -24.72 -9.55
N PHE A 147 4.23 -24.48 -8.47
CA PHE A 147 4.79 -23.94 -7.24
C PHE A 147 5.69 -24.94 -6.49
N LYS A 148 5.63 -26.25 -6.77
CA LYS A 148 6.54 -27.23 -6.20
C LYS A 148 8.00 -27.05 -6.65
N LYS A 149 8.22 -26.28 -7.73
CA LYS A 149 9.57 -25.90 -8.20
C LYS A 149 10.14 -24.66 -7.49
N VAL A 150 9.34 -23.98 -6.64
CA VAL A 150 9.74 -22.77 -5.94
C VAL A 150 10.68 -23.13 -4.78
N GLY A 151 11.94 -22.75 -4.88
CA GLY A 151 12.94 -22.87 -3.84
C GLY A 151 13.08 -21.61 -2.98
N VAL A 152 12.71 -20.45 -3.55
CA VAL A 152 12.73 -19.16 -2.85
C VAL A 152 11.37 -18.50 -2.97
N LEU A 153 10.73 -18.18 -1.85
CA LEU A 153 9.43 -17.53 -1.77
C LEU A 153 9.55 -16.19 -1.04
N VAL A 154 9.07 -15.13 -1.67
CA VAL A 154 8.98 -13.78 -1.06
C VAL A 154 7.53 -13.36 -0.98
N ILE A 155 7.12 -12.87 0.19
CA ILE A 155 5.84 -12.20 0.41
C ILE A 155 6.16 -10.76 0.75
N ASP A 156 5.89 -9.84 -0.15
CA ASP A 156 6.16 -8.41 0.06
C ASP A 156 4.89 -7.67 0.45
N GLU A 157 5.01 -6.68 1.35
CA GLU A 157 3.90 -5.91 1.93
C GLU A 157 2.78 -6.83 2.48
N ALA A 158 3.16 -7.77 3.36
CA ALA A 158 2.25 -8.81 3.86
C ALA A 158 1.03 -8.25 4.61
N ASP A 159 1.20 -7.19 5.41
CA ASP A 159 0.12 -6.44 6.06
C ASP A 159 -0.92 -5.98 5.02
N ARG A 160 -0.48 -5.34 3.96
CA ARG A 160 -1.37 -4.87 2.87
C ARG A 160 -2.04 -5.99 2.11
N LEU A 161 -1.34 -7.11 1.87
CA LEU A 161 -1.96 -8.30 1.29
C LEU A 161 -3.13 -8.79 2.14
N PHE A 162 -2.99 -8.73 3.47
CA PHE A 162 -4.01 -9.19 4.39
C PHE A 162 -5.18 -8.21 4.52
N ASP A 163 -4.92 -6.91 4.56
CA ASP A 163 -5.94 -5.84 4.52
C ASP A 163 -6.79 -5.90 3.24
N MET A 164 -6.18 -6.29 2.12
CA MET A 164 -6.88 -6.49 0.85
C MET A 164 -7.64 -7.83 0.78
N GLY A 165 -7.63 -8.63 1.83
CA GLY A 165 -8.34 -9.90 1.91
C GLY A 165 -7.60 -11.09 1.27
N PHE A 166 -6.33 -10.96 0.89
CA PHE A 166 -5.56 -12.04 0.26
C PHE A 166 -4.97 -13.05 1.24
N TYR A 167 -5.25 -12.94 2.54
CA TYR A 167 -4.78 -13.92 3.53
C TYR A 167 -5.06 -15.39 3.13
N PRO A 168 -6.29 -15.77 2.68
CA PRO A 168 -6.56 -17.13 2.21
C PRO A 168 -5.73 -17.53 0.99
N ASP A 169 -5.46 -16.59 0.08
CA ASP A 169 -4.70 -16.85 -1.15
C ASP A 169 -3.22 -17.05 -0.84
N ILE A 170 -2.63 -16.27 0.05
CA ILE A 170 -1.26 -16.46 0.54
C ILE A 170 -1.11 -17.83 1.19
N ARG A 171 -2.05 -18.24 2.05
CA ARG A 171 -2.04 -19.60 2.63
C ARG A 171 -2.09 -20.70 1.56
N ARG A 172 -2.87 -20.50 0.49
CA ARG A 172 -2.94 -21.45 -0.65
C ARG A 172 -1.62 -21.52 -1.41
N ILE A 173 -0.99 -20.37 -1.68
CA ILE A 173 0.32 -20.29 -2.34
C ILE A 173 1.37 -21.05 -1.50
N MET A 174 1.47 -20.73 -0.21
CA MET A 174 2.44 -21.35 0.69
C MET A 174 2.27 -22.86 0.82
N ARG A 175 1.02 -23.36 0.87
CA ARG A 175 0.71 -24.80 0.93
C ARG A 175 1.02 -25.54 -0.34
N ARG A 176 0.98 -24.86 -1.50
CA ARG A 176 1.28 -25.47 -2.82
C ARG A 176 2.74 -25.38 -3.21
N SER A 177 3.49 -24.51 -2.54
CA SER A 177 4.95 -24.41 -2.69
C SER A 177 5.65 -25.59 -1.98
N ARG A 178 6.96 -25.72 -2.14
CA ARG A 178 7.76 -26.72 -1.39
C ARG A 178 7.49 -26.60 0.11
N PRO A 179 7.60 -27.67 0.88
CA PRO A 179 7.51 -27.64 2.33
C PRO A 179 8.47 -26.64 2.97
N ARG A 180 8.12 -26.12 4.15
CA ARG A 180 9.06 -25.36 4.97
C ARG A 180 10.28 -26.24 5.28
N GLY A 181 11.46 -25.63 5.22
CA GLY A 181 12.72 -26.40 5.34
C GLY A 181 13.31 -26.84 4.01
N GLU A 182 12.51 -27.00 2.93
CA GLU A 182 12.99 -27.27 1.56
C GLU A 182 13.03 -26.03 0.69
N ARG A 183 12.46 -24.93 1.14
CA ARG A 183 12.53 -23.59 0.53
C ARG A 183 13.04 -22.57 1.53
N ILE A 184 13.46 -21.43 1.04
CA ILE A 184 13.66 -20.22 1.84
C ILE A 184 12.43 -19.35 1.66
N THR A 185 11.94 -18.77 2.77
CA THR A 185 10.82 -17.85 2.75
C THR A 185 11.25 -16.53 3.38
N MET A 186 11.02 -15.44 2.67
CA MET A 186 11.25 -14.07 3.12
C MET A 186 9.91 -13.34 3.17
N LEU A 187 9.54 -12.83 4.36
CA LEU A 187 8.30 -12.11 4.56
C LEU A 187 8.61 -10.68 4.99
N TYR A 188 8.13 -9.72 4.20
CA TYR A 188 8.32 -8.29 4.44
C TYR A 188 6.98 -7.64 4.77
N SER A 189 6.96 -6.82 5.81
CA SER A 189 5.77 -6.11 6.27
C SER A 189 6.15 -4.78 6.92
N ALA A 190 5.29 -3.78 6.89
CA ALA A 190 5.47 -2.57 7.69
C ALA A 190 5.06 -2.81 9.14
N THR A 191 4.08 -3.69 9.37
CA THR A 191 3.59 -4.06 10.70
C THR A 191 3.64 -5.56 10.92
N LEU A 192 3.98 -6.02 12.15
CA LEU A 192 3.92 -7.42 12.54
C LEU A 192 2.59 -7.75 13.24
N SER A 193 1.48 -7.55 12.51
CA SER A 193 0.15 -7.91 12.99
C SER A 193 0.04 -9.39 13.37
N VAL A 194 -1.00 -9.75 14.14
CA VAL A 194 -1.29 -11.16 14.50
C VAL A 194 -1.38 -12.05 13.26
N SER A 195 -1.95 -11.55 12.17
CA SER A 195 -2.07 -12.29 10.91
C SER A 195 -0.71 -12.56 10.27
N VAL A 196 0.20 -11.57 10.29
CA VAL A 196 1.58 -11.70 9.78
C VAL A 196 2.35 -12.74 10.59
N ARG A 197 2.31 -12.64 11.93
CA ARG A 197 2.97 -13.61 12.84
C ARG A 197 2.42 -15.02 12.67
N ASN A 198 1.11 -15.18 12.49
CA ASN A 198 0.48 -16.49 12.25
C ASN A 198 0.97 -17.14 10.94
N ILE A 199 1.11 -16.39 9.86
CA ILE A 199 1.65 -16.91 8.59
C ILE A 199 3.12 -17.30 8.77
N SER A 200 3.92 -16.45 9.41
CA SER A 200 5.33 -16.72 9.70
C SER A 200 5.48 -18.02 10.50
N TYR A 201 4.78 -18.15 11.62
CA TYR A 201 4.84 -19.32 12.49
C TYR A 201 4.39 -20.63 11.78
N GLN A 202 3.31 -20.59 11.01
CA GLN A 202 2.73 -21.78 10.38
C GLN A 202 3.52 -22.29 9.18
N PHE A 203 4.12 -21.39 8.37
CA PHE A 203 4.61 -21.70 7.05
C PHE A 203 6.10 -21.45 6.82
N MET A 204 6.80 -20.84 7.77
CA MET A 204 8.22 -20.57 7.69
C MET A 204 9.04 -21.48 8.60
N ASN A 205 10.32 -21.65 8.30
CA ASN A 205 11.21 -22.54 9.02
C ASN A 205 12.08 -21.75 10.00
N HIS A 206 11.62 -21.59 11.24
CA HIS A 206 12.31 -20.84 12.30
C HIS A 206 12.87 -19.49 11.79
N PRO A 207 12.00 -18.61 11.27
CA PRO A 207 12.45 -17.36 10.67
C PRO A 207 13.13 -16.47 11.69
N VAL A 208 14.18 -15.78 11.25
CA VAL A 208 14.78 -14.70 12.03
C VAL A 208 13.86 -13.47 11.90
N GLU A 209 13.40 -12.95 13.03
CA GLU A 209 12.67 -11.68 13.07
C GLU A 209 13.68 -10.52 13.04
N ILE A 210 13.59 -9.71 12.01
CA ILE A 210 14.38 -8.49 11.82
C ILE A 210 13.41 -7.32 11.95
N ALA A 211 13.54 -6.54 13.02
CA ALA A 211 12.74 -5.35 13.25
C ALA A 211 13.63 -4.12 13.07
N ILE A 212 13.59 -3.53 11.90
CA ILE A 212 14.18 -2.23 11.69
C ILE A 212 13.18 -1.22 12.24
N GLN A 213 13.48 -0.68 13.41
CA GLN A 213 12.63 0.35 13.99
C GLN A 213 12.52 1.49 12.97
N PRO A 214 11.30 1.94 12.64
CA PRO A 214 11.21 3.20 11.95
C PRO A 214 11.99 4.20 12.80
N GLU A 215 12.95 4.88 12.21
CA GLU A 215 13.37 6.12 12.86
C GLU A 215 12.05 6.82 13.17
N GLN A 216 11.80 7.22 14.40
CA GLN A 216 10.60 7.95 14.86
C GLN A 216 10.32 9.22 14.05
N VAL A 217 11.16 9.45 13.15
CA VAL A 217 11.46 10.49 12.23
C VAL A 217 10.37 10.81 11.20
N THR A 218 9.49 9.85 10.84
CA THR A 218 8.55 10.12 9.74
C THR A 218 7.40 11.03 10.16
N VAL A 219 6.87 10.85 11.36
CA VAL A 219 5.78 11.70 11.88
C VAL A 219 6.33 13.05 12.37
N GLU A 220 7.49 13.03 13.04
CA GLU A 220 8.16 14.23 13.58
C GLU A 220 8.76 15.14 12.50
N ARG A 221 9.16 14.59 11.35
CA ARG A 221 9.74 15.36 10.24
C ARG A 221 8.71 15.92 9.27
N VAL A 222 7.46 15.46 9.35
CA VAL A 222 6.39 16.02 8.53
C VAL A 222 5.80 17.23 9.25
N GLU A 223 5.89 18.40 8.63
CA GLU A 223 5.11 19.56 9.07
C GLU A 223 3.62 19.28 8.87
N GLN A 224 2.89 19.09 9.97
CA GLN A 224 1.47 18.74 9.92
C GLN A 224 0.61 19.94 10.27
N MET A 225 -0.51 20.12 9.54
CA MET A 225 -1.48 21.18 9.78
C MET A 225 -2.90 20.64 9.60
N LEU A 226 -3.76 20.92 10.56
CA LEU A 226 -5.19 20.58 10.54
C LEU A 226 -6.03 21.82 10.33
N TYR A 227 -7.02 21.77 9.45
CA TYR A 227 -8.02 22.82 9.31
C TYR A 227 -9.41 22.26 9.57
N HIS A 228 -10.14 22.87 10.48
CA HIS A 228 -11.57 22.62 10.65
C HIS A 228 -12.35 23.46 9.64
N VAL A 229 -13.13 22.82 8.79
CA VAL A 229 -13.82 23.47 7.68
C VAL A 229 -15.13 22.74 7.38
N SER A 230 -16.16 23.47 6.97
CA SER A 230 -17.42 22.86 6.52
C SER A 230 -17.20 22.04 5.25
N ASN A 231 -18.00 21.00 5.03
CA ASN A 231 -17.92 20.20 3.80
C ASN A 231 -18.15 21.04 2.53
N GLU A 232 -18.88 22.14 2.63
CA GLU A 232 -19.17 23.05 1.51
C GLU A 232 -17.96 23.92 1.14
N GLU A 233 -17.22 24.41 2.14
CA GLU A 233 -16.05 25.28 1.96
C GLU A 233 -14.75 24.51 1.74
N LYS A 234 -14.77 23.21 1.98
CA LYS A 234 -13.60 22.32 1.93
C LYS A 234 -12.81 22.41 0.62
N PHE A 235 -13.51 22.52 -0.51
CA PHE A 235 -12.85 22.64 -1.80
C PHE A 235 -12.24 24.02 -2.02
N SER A 236 -12.92 25.09 -1.59
CA SER A 236 -12.41 26.48 -1.62
C SER A 236 -11.15 26.63 -0.78
N LEU A 237 -11.11 26.00 0.39
CA LEU A 237 -9.93 25.94 1.25
C LEU A 237 -8.78 25.16 0.57
N LEU A 238 -9.07 24.00 -0.06
CA LEU A 238 -8.07 23.27 -0.82
C LEU A 238 -7.43 24.15 -1.91
N LEU A 239 -8.22 24.91 -2.65
CA LEU A 239 -7.70 25.83 -3.68
C LEU A 239 -6.79 26.89 -3.07
N GLY A 240 -7.16 27.46 -1.92
CA GLY A 240 -6.35 28.44 -1.20
C GLY A 240 -5.02 27.86 -0.73
N ILE A 241 -5.03 26.69 -0.12
CA ILE A 241 -3.83 26.00 0.32
C ILE A 241 -2.88 25.75 -0.88
N LEU A 242 -3.38 25.19 -1.99
CA LEU A 242 -2.58 24.93 -3.19
C LEU A 242 -2.00 26.22 -3.80
N LYS A 243 -2.73 27.33 -3.72
CA LYS A 243 -2.30 28.64 -4.22
C LYS A 243 -1.21 29.26 -3.32
N THR A 244 -1.34 29.08 -2.00
CA THR A 244 -0.40 29.62 -1.00
C THR A 244 0.89 28.82 -0.95
N GLU A 245 0.78 27.49 -0.83
CA GLU A 245 1.94 26.59 -0.71
C GLU A 245 2.70 26.40 -2.01
N ARG A 246 2.04 26.50 -3.17
CA ARG A 246 2.62 26.32 -4.51
C ARG A 246 3.52 25.08 -4.62
N PRO A 247 3.05 23.89 -4.19
CA PRO A 247 3.86 22.70 -4.16
C PRO A 247 4.22 22.24 -5.58
N GLY A 248 5.44 21.75 -5.78
CA GLY A 248 5.88 21.12 -7.02
C GLY A 248 5.15 19.81 -7.29
N THR A 249 4.96 19.01 -6.21
CA THR A 249 4.28 17.70 -6.27
C THR A 249 3.31 17.53 -5.11
N THR A 250 2.07 17.09 -5.42
CA THR A 250 1.00 16.94 -4.43
C THR A 250 0.22 15.64 -4.61
N LEU A 251 -0.05 14.95 -3.50
CA LEU A 251 -0.99 13.83 -3.45
C LEU A 251 -2.17 14.18 -2.54
N ILE A 252 -3.38 14.09 -3.08
CA ILE A 252 -4.62 14.44 -2.41
C ILE A 252 -5.41 13.16 -2.15
N PHE A 253 -5.63 12.84 -0.88
CA PHE A 253 -6.35 11.65 -0.46
C PHE A 253 -7.83 11.93 -0.21
N CYS A 254 -8.69 11.12 -0.81
CA CYS A 254 -10.14 11.11 -0.57
C CYS A 254 -10.59 9.70 -0.18
N ASN A 255 -11.58 9.60 0.71
CA ASN A 255 -12.06 8.31 1.21
C ASN A 255 -12.89 7.52 0.18
N THR A 256 -13.47 8.18 -0.83
CA THR A 256 -14.32 7.51 -1.83
C THR A 256 -13.86 7.74 -3.27
N LYS A 257 -14.12 6.76 -4.15
CA LYS A 257 -13.83 6.86 -5.59
C LYS A 257 -14.50 8.09 -6.21
N ARG A 258 -15.77 8.38 -5.81
CA ARG A 258 -16.54 9.51 -6.33
C ARG A 258 -15.95 10.85 -5.89
N ALA A 259 -15.55 11.00 -4.62
CA ALA A 259 -14.88 12.20 -4.14
C ALA A 259 -13.55 12.43 -4.85
N THR A 260 -12.74 11.36 -5.04
CA THR A 260 -11.46 11.42 -5.75
C THR A 260 -11.62 11.94 -7.18
N GLU A 261 -12.58 11.41 -7.92
CA GLU A 261 -12.87 11.85 -9.28
C GLU A 261 -13.41 13.28 -9.33
N MET A 262 -14.31 13.63 -8.38
CA MET A 262 -14.89 14.96 -8.26
C MET A 262 -13.82 16.02 -7.99
N VAL A 263 -12.99 15.82 -6.97
CA VAL A 263 -11.93 16.77 -6.60
C VAL A 263 -10.97 17.00 -7.76
N ALA A 264 -10.52 15.94 -8.43
CA ALA A 264 -9.62 16.07 -9.57
C ALA A 264 -10.25 16.84 -10.74
N LYS A 265 -11.55 16.64 -11.03
CA LYS A 265 -12.27 17.37 -12.09
C LYS A 265 -12.45 18.83 -11.72
N LYS A 266 -12.83 19.12 -10.48
CA LYS A 266 -12.95 20.49 -9.99
C LYS A 266 -11.62 21.24 -10.07
N LEU A 267 -10.49 20.60 -9.67
CA LEU A 267 -9.15 21.17 -9.80
C LEU A 267 -8.83 21.53 -11.27
N ARG A 268 -9.16 20.66 -12.23
CA ARG A 268 -8.97 20.95 -13.66
C ARG A 268 -9.82 22.13 -14.14
N HIS A 269 -11.07 22.24 -13.67
CA HIS A 269 -11.93 23.39 -13.98
C HIS A 269 -11.40 24.71 -13.40
N ASN A 270 -10.60 24.61 -12.33
CA ASN A 270 -9.88 25.74 -11.74
C ASN A 270 -8.45 25.89 -12.31
N ASN A 271 -8.18 25.37 -13.51
CA ASN A 271 -6.92 25.47 -14.26
C ASN A 271 -5.71 24.79 -13.54
N LEU A 272 -5.96 23.88 -12.61
CA LEU A 272 -4.91 23.10 -11.95
C LEU A 272 -4.77 21.74 -12.65
N ARG A 273 -3.55 21.39 -13.08
CA ARG A 273 -3.28 20.13 -13.78
C ARG A 273 -3.25 18.98 -12.80
N CYS A 274 -4.38 18.27 -12.68
CA CYS A 274 -4.58 17.17 -11.76
C CYS A 274 -5.11 15.92 -12.48
N GLU A 275 -4.60 14.74 -12.14
CA GLU A 275 -5.15 13.45 -12.52
C GLU A 275 -5.70 12.72 -11.28
N TYR A 276 -6.41 11.60 -11.50
CA TYR A 276 -6.89 10.78 -10.40
C TYR A 276 -6.64 9.30 -10.64
N ILE A 277 -6.43 8.56 -9.54
CA ILE A 277 -6.32 7.10 -9.55
C ILE A 277 -7.38 6.51 -8.62
N ILE A 278 -8.22 5.64 -9.18
CA ILE A 278 -9.21 4.82 -8.49
C ILE A 278 -9.08 3.36 -8.96
N GLY A 279 -9.62 2.40 -8.18
CA GLY A 279 -9.50 0.98 -8.49
C GLY A 279 -10.01 0.57 -9.88
N ASP A 280 -11.00 1.29 -10.41
CA ASP A 280 -11.69 0.96 -11.66
C ASP A 280 -10.99 1.52 -12.93
N LEU A 281 -9.87 2.23 -12.77
CA LEU A 281 -9.13 2.73 -13.94
C LEU A 281 -8.41 1.58 -14.67
N PRO A 282 -8.41 1.61 -16.02
CA PRO A 282 -7.61 0.67 -16.82
C PRO A 282 -6.15 0.71 -16.42
N GLN A 283 -5.52 -0.47 -16.28
CA GLN A 283 -4.14 -0.60 -15.80
C GLN A 283 -3.13 0.23 -16.60
N LYS A 284 -3.27 0.25 -17.95
CA LYS A 284 -2.40 1.07 -18.81
C LYS A 284 -2.46 2.55 -18.45
N ARG A 285 -3.66 3.08 -18.09
CA ARG A 285 -3.81 4.48 -17.70
C ARG A 285 -3.20 4.74 -16.32
N ARG A 286 -3.38 3.82 -15.36
CA ARG A 286 -2.76 3.92 -14.02
C ARG A 286 -1.25 4.02 -14.11
N LEU A 287 -0.60 3.08 -14.83
CA LEU A 287 0.84 3.08 -15.03
C LEU A 287 1.33 4.37 -15.68
N LYS A 288 0.60 4.87 -16.70
CA LYS A 288 0.94 6.15 -17.34
C LYS A 288 0.88 7.32 -16.36
N ILE A 289 -0.16 7.43 -15.53
CA ILE A 289 -0.29 8.50 -14.53
C ILE A 289 0.87 8.45 -13.53
N ILE A 290 1.25 7.26 -13.07
CA ILE A 290 2.38 7.06 -12.16
C ILE A 290 3.69 7.47 -12.82
N ASP A 291 3.93 7.06 -14.06
CA ASP A 291 5.13 7.43 -14.80
C ASP A 291 5.18 8.95 -15.06
N ASP A 292 4.04 9.58 -15.37
CA ASP A 292 3.93 11.04 -15.56
C ASP A 292 4.23 11.80 -14.25
N MET A 293 3.78 11.28 -13.10
CA MET A 293 4.09 11.84 -11.79
C MET A 293 5.59 11.71 -11.45
N LYS A 294 6.16 10.51 -11.64
CA LYS A 294 7.61 10.26 -11.39
C LYS A 294 8.54 11.11 -12.26
N ARG A 295 8.13 11.43 -13.48
CA ARG A 295 8.90 12.29 -14.39
C ARG A 295 8.64 13.79 -14.19
N GLY A 296 7.81 14.17 -13.23
CA GLY A 296 7.42 15.58 -13.02
C GLY A 296 6.51 16.15 -14.12
N ALA A 297 6.02 15.31 -15.05
CA ALA A 297 5.07 15.75 -16.09
C ALA A 297 3.65 15.99 -15.53
N LEU A 298 3.36 15.46 -14.34
CA LEU A 298 2.14 15.66 -13.58
C LEU A 298 2.51 16.09 -12.16
N SER A 299 1.95 17.21 -11.70
CA SER A 299 2.25 17.78 -10.38
C SER A 299 1.24 17.39 -9.30
N MET A 300 0.00 17.07 -9.66
CA MET A 300 -1.08 16.80 -8.69
C MET A 300 -1.81 15.51 -9.01
N LEU A 301 -2.03 14.69 -7.98
CA LEU A 301 -2.74 13.43 -8.09
C LEU A 301 -3.77 13.29 -6.97
N CYS A 302 -5.02 12.96 -7.32
CA CYS A 302 -6.03 12.55 -6.35
C CYS A 302 -6.11 11.02 -6.30
N ALA A 303 -6.18 10.45 -5.11
CA ALA A 303 -6.26 9.00 -4.96
C ALA A 303 -7.11 8.58 -3.74
N THR A 304 -7.67 7.37 -3.80
CA THR A 304 -8.13 6.67 -2.59
C THR A 304 -6.98 5.86 -1.98
N ASP A 305 -7.06 5.52 -0.69
CA ASP A 305 -6.03 4.70 -0.03
C ASP A 305 -5.74 3.42 -0.80
N VAL A 306 -6.78 2.68 -1.15
CA VAL A 306 -6.65 1.42 -1.93
C VAL A 306 -5.92 1.65 -3.25
N ALA A 307 -6.20 2.76 -3.92
CA ALA A 307 -5.60 3.06 -5.22
C ALA A 307 -4.19 3.67 -5.10
N ALA A 308 -3.88 4.34 -4.00
CA ALA A 308 -2.57 4.92 -3.69
C ALA A 308 -1.58 3.87 -3.15
N ARG A 309 -2.08 2.76 -2.61
CA ARG A 309 -1.25 1.65 -2.14
C ARG A 309 -0.43 1.08 -3.31
N GLY A 310 0.88 0.94 -3.12
CA GLY A 310 1.79 0.42 -4.15
C GLY A 310 2.10 1.36 -5.31
N LEU A 311 1.73 2.66 -5.25
CA LEU A 311 2.07 3.62 -6.31
C LEU A 311 3.56 3.99 -6.32
N HIS A 312 4.29 3.82 -5.21
CA HIS A 312 5.67 4.29 -5.03
C HIS A 312 5.89 5.70 -5.60
N VAL A 313 4.92 6.58 -5.33
CA VAL A 313 5.04 8.02 -5.48
C VAL A 313 5.43 8.53 -4.11
N GLU A 314 6.68 8.92 -3.97
CA GLU A 314 7.35 9.31 -2.73
C GLU A 314 8.06 10.64 -2.95
N ASP A 315 8.61 11.23 -1.90
CA ASP A 315 9.27 12.54 -1.95
C ASP A 315 8.37 13.68 -2.44
N LEU A 316 7.10 13.63 -2.01
CA LEU A 316 6.13 14.65 -2.35
C LEU A 316 6.34 15.90 -1.48
N ASP A 317 6.15 17.09 -2.06
CA ASP A 317 6.24 18.33 -1.32
C ASP A 317 5.03 18.53 -0.40
N LEU A 318 3.84 18.10 -0.85
CA LEU A 318 2.60 18.25 -0.10
C LEU A 318 1.73 16.98 -0.16
N VAL A 319 1.27 16.53 0.99
CA VAL A 319 0.20 15.54 1.12
C VAL A 319 -1.04 16.23 1.67
N VAL A 320 -2.17 16.08 1.01
CA VAL A 320 -3.45 16.61 1.50
C VAL A 320 -4.40 15.46 1.84
N ASN A 321 -4.75 15.34 3.12
CA ASN A 321 -5.86 14.52 3.55
C ASN A 321 -7.16 15.34 3.35
N TYR A 322 -7.68 15.34 2.11
CA TYR A 322 -8.95 15.99 1.80
C TYR A 322 -10.09 15.39 2.63
N ASP A 323 -10.09 14.12 2.85
CA ASP A 323 -10.91 13.42 3.83
C ASP A 323 -10.02 12.78 4.90
N ILE A 324 -10.32 13.02 6.18
CA ILE A 324 -9.69 12.31 7.31
C ILE A 324 -9.98 10.81 7.14
N PRO A 325 -8.96 9.92 7.20
CA PRO A 325 -9.19 8.48 7.10
C PRO A 325 -9.92 7.94 8.34
N GLU A 326 -10.68 6.87 8.16
CA GLU A 326 -11.34 6.17 9.28
C GLU A 326 -10.34 5.31 10.07
N ASP A 327 -9.29 4.81 9.39
CA ASP A 327 -8.22 4.01 9.97
C ASP A 327 -7.02 4.91 10.31
N PRO A 328 -6.60 4.98 11.59
CA PRO A 328 -5.45 5.79 12.01
C PRO A 328 -4.13 5.40 11.33
N GLU A 329 -3.90 4.11 11.07
CA GLU A 329 -2.70 3.65 10.37
C GLU A 329 -2.66 4.19 8.93
N ALA A 330 -3.83 4.34 8.29
CA ALA A 330 -3.92 4.94 6.96
C ALA A 330 -3.43 6.40 6.96
N TYR A 331 -3.66 7.17 8.03
CA TYR A 331 -3.13 8.53 8.16
C TYR A 331 -1.60 8.55 8.11
N VAL A 332 -0.95 7.72 8.91
CA VAL A 332 0.51 7.59 8.94
C VAL A 332 1.05 7.17 7.57
N HIS A 333 0.40 6.21 6.92
CA HIS A 333 0.76 5.75 5.58
C HIS A 333 0.59 6.84 4.49
N ARG A 334 -0.40 7.75 4.65
CA ARG A 334 -0.62 8.86 3.74
C ARG A 334 0.45 9.93 3.91
N ILE A 335 0.70 10.41 5.13
CA ILE A 335 1.71 11.43 5.38
C ILE A 335 3.13 10.93 5.13
N GLY A 336 3.39 9.62 5.31
CA GLY A 336 4.65 8.97 4.96
C GLY A 336 4.96 8.96 3.45
N ARG A 337 4.17 9.63 2.58
CA ARG A 337 4.52 9.88 1.17
C ARG A 337 5.37 11.13 0.99
N THR A 338 5.55 11.91 2.03
CA THR A 338 6.43 13.09 2.07
C THR A 338 7.51 12.91 3.14
N ALA A 339 8.42 13.87 3.27
CA ALA A 339 9.50 13.92 4.27
C ALA A 339 10.43 12.69 4.26
N ARG A 340 10.84 12.21 3.09
CA ARG A 340 11.78 11.10 2.96
C ARG A 340 13.18 11.56 2.57
N ALA A 341 14.18 10.70 2.77
CA ALA A 341 15.58 10.94 2.42
C ALA A 341 16.17 12.24 3.00
N GLY A 342 15.70 12.67 4.18
CA GLY A 342 16.21 13.88 4.85
C GLY A 342 15.60 15.19 4.37
N LYS A 343 14.61 15.16 3.47
CA LYS A 343 13.85 16.35 3.03
C LYS A 343 12.74 16.67 4.02
N ALA A 344 12.44 17.95 4.22
CA ALA A 344 11.22 18.40 4.88
C ALA A 344 10.01 18.13 3.99
N GLY A 345 8.89 17.75 4.59
CA GLY A 345 7.63 17.52 3.88
C GLY A 345 6.46 18.08 4.64
N LYS A 346 5.38 18.40 3.93
CA LYS A 346 4.18 19.00 4.53
C LYS A 346 2.97 18.12 4.33
N ALA A 347 2.16 18.00 5.39
CA ALA A 347 0.88 17.31 5.36
C ALA A 347 -0.22 18.23 5.89
N VAL A 348 -1.31 18.33 5.14
CA VAL A 348 -2.49 19.10 5.51
C VAL A 348 -3.69 18.18 5.62
N ALA A 349 -4.45 18.30 6.70
CA ALA A 349 -5.68 17.57 6.94
C ALA A 349 -6.89 18.50 7.02
N LEU A 350 -7.98 18.16 6.29
CA LEU A 350 -9.21 18.94 6.26
C LEU A 350 -10.31 18.20 7.02
N ALA A 351 -10.53 18.59 8.28
CA ALA A 351 -11.55 18.02 9.14
C ALA A 351 -12.90 18.70 8.90
N CYS A 352 -13.86 17.94 8.39
CA CYS A 352 -15.24 18.39 8.26
C CYS A 352 -16.17 17.54 9.13
N GLU A 353 -17.39 17.98 9.32
CA GLU A 353 -18.42 17.33 10.12
C GLU A 353 -18.65 15.86 9.77
N ARG A 354 -18.30 15.45 8.55
CA ARG A 354 -18.50 14.09 8.07
C ARG A 354 -17.39 13.13 8.48
N PHE A 355 -16.14 13.60 8.57
CA PHE A 355 -14.96 12.73 8.72
C PHE A 355 -14.10 13.08 9.93
N VAL A 356 -14.52 14.03 10.79
CA VAL A 356 -13.74 14.44 11.98
C VAL A 356 -13.59 13.33 13.02
N PHE A 357 -14.48 12.36 13.06
CA PHE A 357 -14.53 11.31 14.10
C PHE A 357 -13.28 10.42 14.17
N GLY A 358 -12.52 10.28 13.09
CA GLY A 358 -11.27 9.54 13.08
C GLY A 358 -10.08 10.31 13.67
N LEU A 359 -10.23 11.60 13.95
CA LEU A 359 -9.11 12.48 14.33
C LEU A 359 -8.50 12.10 15.68
N GLU A 360 -9.32 11.80 16.67
CA GLU A 360 -8.85 11.48 18.03
C GLU A 360 -7.96 10.22 18.03
N ALA A 361 -8.39 9.16 17.35
CA ALA A 361 -7.62 7.93 17.23
C ALA A 361 -6.32 8.12 16.42
N ILE A 362 -6.32 9.04 15.45
CA ILE A 362 -5.10 9.41 14.71
C ILE A 362 -4.11 10.11 15.63
N GLU A 363 -4.55 11.11 16.40
CA GLU A 363 -3.70 11.86 17.33
C GLU A 363 -3.17 10.99 18.46
N GLU A 364 -3.96 10.02 18.92
CA GLU A 364 -3.53 9.01 19.88
C GLU A 364 -2.41 8.10 19.29
N LEU A 365 -2.60 7.63 18.04
CA LEU A 365 -1.61 6.80 17.35
C LEU A 365 -0.28 7.52 17.10
N ILE A 366 -0.33 8.79 16.67
CA ILE A 366 0.88 9.58 16.40
C ILE A 366 1.50 10.20 17.66
N GLY A 367 0.82 10.10 18.80
CA GLY A 367 1.31 10.57 20.11
C GLY A 367 1.37 12.09 20.24
N MET A 368 0.70 12.86 19.35
CA MET A 368 0.69 14.31 19.36
C MET A 368 -0.62 14.89 18.83
N LYS A 369 -0.98 16.10 19.31
CA LYS A 369 -2.06 16.88 18.70
C LYS A 369 -1.57 17.53 17.42
N ILE A 370 -2.36 17.42 16.33
CA ILE A 370 -2.03 18.07 15.07
C ILE A 370 -2.29 19.57 15.21
N PRO A 371 -1.30 20.44 14.91
CA PRO A 371 -1.50 21.89 14.98
C PRO A 371 -2.67 22.35 14.13
N VAL A 372 -3.56 23.15 14.72
CA VAL A 372 -4.77 23.65 14.06
C VAL A 372 -4.51 24.99 13.40
N GLY A 373 -4.66 25.04 12.08
CA GLY A 373 -4.57 26.25 11.28
C GLY A 373 -5.87 27.06 11.33
N ARG A 374 -5.76 28.38 11.26
CA ARG A 374 -6.92 29.27 11.18
C ARG A 374 -7.36 29.38 9.71
N VAL A 375 -8.63 29.10 9.44
CA VAL A 375 -9.23 29.40 8.14
C VAL A 375 -9.52 30.89 8.06
N THR A 376 -8.86 31.58 7.14
CA THR A 376 -9.09 33.01 6.87
C THR A 376 -9.84 33.16 5.54
N ASP A 377 -10.51 34.28 5.32
CA ASP A 377 -11.23 34.53 4.06
C ASP A 377 -10.29 34.55 2.85
N GLU A 378 -9.02 34.88 3.04
CA GLU A 378 -7.98 34.83 2.00
C GLU A 378 -7.65 33.41 1.55
N LEU A 379 -7.79 32.43 2.44
CA LEU A 379 -7.60 31.01 2.12
C LEU A 379 -8.83 30.37 1.44
N LEU A 380 -9.99 31.05 1.47
CA LEU A 380 -11.21 30.55 0.81
C LEU A 380 -11.31 31.11 -0.61
N VAL A 381 -10.61 30.45 -1.54
CA VAL A 381 -10.60 30.84 -2.95
C VAL A 381 -11.89 30.40 -3.63
N GLU A 382 -12.45 31.27 -4.49
CA GLU A 382 -13.66 30.99 -5.26
C GLU A 382 -13.48 29.77 -6.18
N ASP A 383 -14.44 28.85 -6.12
CA ASP A 383 -14.48 27.66 -6.99
C ASP A 383 -15.16 27.99 -8.33
N THR A 384 -14.37 28.20 -9.37
CA THR A 384 -14.85 28.45 -10.73
C THR A 384 -15.54 27.26 -11.39
N SER A 385 -15.57 26.10 -10.74
CA SER A 385 -16.25 24.91 -11.22
C SER A 385 -17.75 24.85 -10.86
N ILE A 386 -18.22 25.76 -10.01
CA ILE A 386 -19.64 25.83 -9.60
C ILE A 386 -20.51 26.05 -10.85
N GLY A 387 -21.56 25.26 -10.97
CA GLY A 387 -22.48 25.31 -12.13
C GLY A 387 -21.95 24.64 -13.41
N LYS A 388 -20.71 24.18 -13.46
CA LYS A 388 -20.19 23.45 -14.62
C LYS A 388 -20.53 21.97 -14.53
N PRO A 389 -20.92 21.31 -15.63
CA PRO A 389 -21.23 19.90 -15.63
C PRO A 389 -19.99 19.06 -15.37
N LEU A 390 -20.01 18.28 -14.29
CA LEU A 390 -18.98 17.28 -14.00
C LEU A 390 -19.44 15.94 -14.59
N HIS A 391 -18.90 15.56 -15.76
CA HIS A 391 -19.19 14.26 -16.37
C HIS A 391 -18.48 13.14 -15.60
N PHE A 392 -19.22 12.39 -14.80
CA PHE A 392 -18.70 11.20 -14.11
C PHE A 392 -18.79 9.98 -15.03
N ARG A 393 -17.82 9.09 -14.94
CA ARG A 393 -17.91 7.79 -15.61
C ARG A 393 -19.05 6.99 -15.00
N THR A 394 -19.99 6.59 -15.81
CA THR A 394 -21.06 5.69 -15.40
C THR A 394 -20.58 4.24 -15.53
N ASP A 395 -21.01 3.36 -14.60
CA ASP A 395 -20.67 1.93 -14.59
C ASP A 395 -21.05 1.18 -15.88
N SER A 396 -21.88 1.79 -16.74
CA SER A 396 -22.28 1.25 -18.04
C SER A 396 -21.16 1.27 -19.08
N GLU A 397 -20.16 2.14 -18.97
CA GLU A 397 -19.02 2.19 -19.91
C GLU A 397 -18.04 1.02 -19.73
N HIS A 398 -18.04 0.36 -18.56
CA HIS A 398 -17.24 -0.83 -18.33
C HIS A 398 -17.75 -2.10 -19.02
N ARG A 399 -19.03 -2.16 -19.42
CA ARG A 399 -19.62 -3.33 -20.08
C ARG A 399 -19.52 -3.30 -21.61
N SER A 400 -19.20 -2.16 -22.22
CA SER A 400 -19.19 -2.03 -23.69
C SER A 400 -17.86 -2.39 -24.36
N GLY A 401 -16.79 -2.63 -23.60
CA GLY A 401 -15.45 -2.95 -24.14
C GLY A 401 -15.26 -4.33 -24.75
N ASN A 402 -16.26 -5.22 -24.69
CA ASN A 402 -16.12 -6.61 -25.15
C ASN A 402 -17.29 -7.09 -26.03
N ARG A 403 -17.82 -6.21 -26.88
CA ARG A 403 -18.67 -6.69 -27.97
C ARG A 403 -17.82 -6.81 -29.25
N PRO A 404 -17.77 -8.00 -29.88
CA PRO A 404 -17.07 -8.15 -31.16
C PRO A 404 -17.80 -7.28 -32.19
N ARG A 405 -17.06 -6.38 -32.83
CA ARG A 405 -17.52 -5.65 -34.04
C ARG A 405 -17.74 -6.67 -35.15
N GLY A 406 -18.99 -6.99 -35.44
CA GLY A 406 -19.31 -7.87 -36.54
C GLY A 406 -20.79 -8.24 -36.58
N ALA A 407 -21.67 -7.31 -36.94
CA ALA A 407 -22.90 -7.57 -37.69
C ALA A 407 -23.67 -6.24 -37.85
N SER A 408 -23.50 -5.62 -39.00
CA SER A 408 -24.38 -4.52 -39.46
C SER A 408 -25.78 -5.06 -39.68
N PRO A 409 -26.85 -4.40 -39.23
CA PRO A 409 -28.19 -4.77 -39.62
C PRO A 409 -28.42 -4.29 -41.08
N ARG A 410 -28.52 -5.22 -42.00
CA ARG A 410 -29.03 -4.95 -43.36
C ARG A 410 -30.45 -4.46 -43.26
N SER A 411 -30.69 -3.25 -43.74
CA SER A 411 -32.00 -2.64 -44.00
C SER A 411 -32.81 -3.53 -44.94
N ARG A 412 -33.97 -3.97 -44.49
CA ARG A 412 -34.99 -4.58 -45.38
C ARG A 412 -35.76 -3.44 -46.07
N SER A 413 -35.48 -3.20 -47.36
CA SER A 413 -36.36 -2.48 -48.25
C SER A 413 -37.44 -3.43 -48.74
N ARG A 414 -38.71 -2.96 -48.60
CA ARG A 414 -39.90 -3.56 -49.23
C ARG A 414 -39.88 -3.24 -50.71
N GLY A 415 -40.14 -4.24 -51.57
CA GLY A 415 -40.52 -4.09 -53.00
C GLY A 415 -41.28 -5.33 -53.46
N PRO A 416 -42.14 -5.26 -54.49
CA PRO A 416 -43.48 -5.86 -54.48
C PRO A 416 -43.60 -7.20 -55.24
N HIS A 417 -44.77 -7.83 -55.06
CA HIS A 417 -45.27 -9.06 -55.63
C HIS A 417 -45.03 -9.25 -57.15
N HIS A 418 -44.60 -10.49 -57.55
CA HIS A 418 -45.10 -11.12 -58.77
C HIS A 418 -45.27 -12.62 -58.61
N THR A 419 -46.44 -13.08 -59.09
CA THR A 419 -47.00 -14.42 -59.22
C THR A 419 -46.28 -15.26 -60.27
N GLY A 420 -46.26 -16.60 -60.11
CA GLY A 420 -46.07 -17.49 -61.24
C GLY A 420 -45.47 -18.91 -60.89
N THR A 421 -46.44 -19.88 -60.85
CA THR A 421 -46.43 -21.25 -61.36
C THR A 421 -45.33 -22.25 -61.03
N HIS A 422 -45.75 -23.35 -60.39
CA HIS A 422 -45.19 -24.71 -60.39
C HIS A 422 -45.12 -25.35 -61.80
N PRO A 423 -44.62 -26.58 -62.09
CA PRO A 423 -44.17 -27.77 -61.31
C PRO A 423 -42.97 -28.55 -61.95
N PRO A 424 -42.78 -29.93 -61.89
CA PRO A 424 -42.57 -30.83 -60.77
C PRO A 424 -41.42 -31.85 -61.02
N VAL A 425 -41.11 -32.65 -59.90
CA VAL A 425 -40.78 -34.11 -59.88
C VAL A 425 -39.45 -34.61 -60.46
N HIS A 426 -38.68 -35.34 -59.67
CA HIS A 426 -38.17 -36.73 -59.72
C HIS A 426 -37.08 -36.91 -58.65
N ASP A 427 -37.25 -37.70 -57.62
CA ASP A 427 -37.32 -39.16 -57.35
C ASP A 427 -35.98 -39.92 -57.55
N ARG A 428 -35.73 -40.77 -56.55
CA ARG A 428 -34.76 -41.89 -56.39
C ARG A 428 -33.42 -41.56 -55.75
N GLY A 429 -32.96 -42.23 -54.68
CA GLY A 429 -33.39 -43.47 -54.10
C GLY A 429 -32.41 -43.95 -53.02
N ARG A 430 -32.99 -44.73 -52.15
CA ARG A 430 -32.41 -45.86 -51.38
C ARG A 430 -31.31 -45.68 -50.34
N LYS A 431 -31.76 -46.06 -49.14
CA LYS A 431 -31.05 -46.62 -47.97
C LYS A 431 -30.25 -47.90 -48.31
N PRO A 432 -29.39 -48.43 -47.40
CA PRO A 432 -29.85 -49.11 -46.16
C PRO A 432 -29.00 -48.82 -44.89
N SER A 433 -29.62 -48.76 -43.78
CA SER A 433 -29.70 -49.55 -42.53
C SER A 433 -28.45 -50.33 -42.10
N HIS A 434 -27.97 -50.03 -40.87
CA HIS A 434 -27.59 -51.07 -39.93
C HIS A 434 -27.92 -50.64 -38.50
N GLU A 435 -28.42 -51.58 -37.77
CA GLU A 435 -29.02 -51.69 -36.47
C GLU A 435 -28.02 -51.63 -35.29
N SER A 436 -28.59 -51.25 -34.18
CA SER A 436 -28.40 -51.72 -32.78
C SER A 436 -27.16 -51.28 -32.00
N ASP A 437 -27.35 -50.54 -30.92
CA ASP A 437 -27.56 -51.14 -29.60
C ASP A 437 -28.07 -50.13 -28.56
N ARG A 438 -29.13 -50.58 -27.89
CA ARG A 438 -29.71 -49.91 -26.74
C ARG A 438 -28.89 -50.21 -25.47
N ALA A 439 -28.40 -49.17 -24.78
CA ALA A 439 -28.10 -49.25 -23.36
C ALA A 439 -28.80 -48.13 -22.59
N ARG A 440 -29.48 -48.56 -21.57
CA ARG A 440 -30.47 -47.87 -20.71
C ARG A 440 -29.88 -46.65 -20.00
N ARG A 441 -30.63 -45.52 -20.03
CA ARG A 441 -30.53 -44.41 -19.06
C ARG A 441 -31.31 -44.83 -17.80
N PRO A 442 -30.82 -44.52 -16.59
CA PRO A 442 -31.65 -44.44 -15.38
C PRO A 442 -32.26 -43.04 -15.21
N GLU A 443 -33.52 -43.04 -14.73
CA GLU A 443 -34.34 -41.87 -14.41
C GLU A 443 -33.81 -41.06 -13.21
N PRO A 444 -34.18 -39.76 -13.07
CA PRO A 444 -33.74 -38.93 -11.96
C PRO A 444 -34.62 -39.14 -10.73
N ALA A 445 -33.97 -39.34 -9.58
CA ALA A 445 -34.60 -39.41 -8.27
C ALA A 445 -35.08 -38.01 -7.80
N GLY A 446 -36.24 -37.99 -7.16
CA GLY A 446 -36.96 -36.82 -6.68
C GLY A 446 -36.33 -36.06 -5.50
N PRO A 447 -36.99 -35.00 -5.03
CA PRO A 447 -36.38 -33.91 -4.26
C PRO A 447 -36.07 -34.25 -2.81
N TRP A 448 -34.85 -33.91 -2.37
CA TRP A 448 -34.40 -34.04 -0.99
C TRP A 448 -35.07 -32.98 -0.08
N LYS A 449 -35.76 -33.43 0.96
CA LYS A 449 -36.27 -32.61 2.07
C LYS A 449 -35.10 -32.10 2.91
N ARG A 450 -35.09 -30.80 3.21
CA ARG A 450 -34.23 -30.19 4.23
C ARG A 450 -34.63 -30.63 5.63
N PRO A 451 -33.70 -30.88 6.56
CA PRO A 451 -34.03 -31.04 7.98
C PRO A 451 -34.29 -29.65 8.61
N GLU A 452 -35.31 -29.60 9.43
CA GLU A 452 -35.73 -28.45 10.24
C GLU A 452 -34.72 -28.18 11.36
N SER A 453 -34.37 -26.89 11.55
CA SER A 453 -33.56 -26.41 12.66
C SER A 453 -34.46 -26.07 13.87
N PRO A 454 -33.99 -26.25 15.10
CA PRO A 454 -34.82 -26.03 16.29
C PRO A 454 -34.99 -24.54 16.63
N HIS A 455 -36.16 -24.24 17.17
CA HIS A 455 -36.65 -22.96 17.66
C HIS A 455 -35.67 -22.26 18.61
N HIS A 456 -35.26 -21.02 18.28
CA HIS A 456 -34.74 -20.07 19.26
C HIS A 456 -35.81 -19.06 19.64
N ALA A 457 -35.96 -18.92 20.97
CA ALA A 457 -36.91 -18.09 21.67
C ALA A 457 -36.82 -16.61 21.31
N ALA A 458 -37.98 -15.99 21.20
CA ALA A 458 -38.18 -14.57 20.92
C ALA A 458 -37.63 -13.68 22.04
N LYS A 459 -36.79 -12.69 21.69
CA LYS A 459 -36.46 -11.53 22.53
C LYS A 459 -37.56 -10.47 22.41
N PRO A 460 -37.87 -9.74 23.49
CA PRO A 460 -38.95 -8.76 23.46
C PRO A 460 -38.65 -7.56 22.59
N ARG A 461 -39.61 -7.14 21.80
CA ARG A 461 -39.65 -5.92 21.00
C ARG A 461 -39.66 -4.73 21.93
N VAL A 462 -38.60 -3.90 21.89
CA VAL A 462 -38.64 -2.55 22.42
C VAL A 462 -39.35 -1.68 21.38
N THR A 463 -40.45 -1.09 21.80
CA THR A 463 -41.23 -0.11 21.03
C THR A 463 -40.38 1.15 20.82
N ALA A 464 -40.02 1.38 19.56
CA ALA A 464 -39.42 2.64 19.16
C ALA A 464 -40.49 3.74 19.21
N GLN A 465 -40.28 4.74 20.07
CA GLN A 465 -40.99 6.00 20.01
C GLN A 465 -40.65 6.71 18.69
N SER A 466 -41.69 7.05 17.98
CA SER A 466 -41.63 7.85 16.75
C SER A 466 -41.04 9.23 17.06
N GLN A 467 -39.78 9.46 16.69
CA GLN A 467 -39.22 10.80 16.58
C GLN A 467 -39.71 11.38 15.24
N GLU A 468 -40.46 12.47 15.33
CA GLU A 468 -40.87 13.28 14.20
C GLU A 468 -39.64 13.76 13.41
N ARG A 469 -39.60 13.44 12.13
CA ARG A 469 -38.62 14.02 11.20
C ARG A 469 -38.95 15.49 11.00
N PRO A 470 -37.99 16.43 11.15
CA PRO A 470 -38.22 17.82 10.82
C PRO A 470 -38.51 17.98 9.32
N SER A 471 -39.48 18.82 9.01
CA SER A 471 -39.97 19.15 7.66
C SER A 471 -38.82 19.70 6.79
N ALA A 472 -38.80 19.29 5.53
CA ALA A 472 -37.92 19.85 4.51
C ALA A 472 -38.23 21.35 4.30
N GLY A 473 -37.38 22.24 4.84
CA GLY A 473 -37.55 23.68 4.67
C GLY A 473 -36.60 24.60 5.45
N GLU A 474 -35.82 24.08 6.42
CA GLU A 474 -34.86 24.95 7.12
C GLU A 474 -33.54 25.03 6.36
N THR A 475 -33.24 26.21 5.81
CA THR A 475 -31.93 26.53 5.21
C THR A 475 -30.87 26.58 6.31
N ALA A 476 -29.69 26.02 6.03
CA ALA A 476 -28.53 26.08 6.92
C ALA A 476 -28.20 27.57 7.22
N PRO A 477 -27.79 27.88 8.46
CA PRO A 477 -27.46 29.26 8.86
C PRO A 477 -26.31 29.80 8.01
N SER A 478 -26.47 31.03 7.50
CA SER A 478 -25.45 31.74 6.70
C SER A 478 -24.29 32.23 7.59
N ARG A 479 -23.24 32.76 6.96
CA ARG A 479 -22.06 33.32 7.64
C ARG A 479 -22.36 34.45 8.62
N ASP A 480 -23.50 35.13 8.44
CA ASP A 480 -23.92 36.28 9.25
C ASP A 480 -24.55 35.87 10.59
N HIS A 481 -24.78 34.58 10.82
CA HIS A 481 -25.29 34.08 12.10
C HIS A 481 -24.17 33.86 13.10
N SER A 482 -24.45 34.18 14.36
CA SER A 482 -23.51 33.99 15.46
C SER A 482 -23.13 32.51 15.64
N LEU A 483 -21.97 32.25 16.26
CA LEU A 483 -21.50 30.89 16.54
C LEU A 483 -22.54 30.08 17.33
N ASP A 484 -23.22 30.72 18.28
CA ASP A 484 -24.24 30.10 19.13
C ASP A 484 -25.50 29.71 18.32
N GLU A 485 -25.93 30.54 17.38
CA GLU A 485 -27.05 30.21 16.49
C GLU A 485 -26.72 29.07 15.55
N ARG A 486 -25.50 29.04 15.04
CA ARG A 486 -25.00 27.94 14.20
C ARG A 486 -24.92 26.64 15.00
N LEU A 487 -24.39 26.65 16.21
CA LEU A 487 -24.33 25.52 17.13
C LEU A 487 -25.74 25.05 17.54
N ALA A 488 -26.68 25.95 17.79
CA ALA A 488 -28.07 25.61 18.12
C ALA A 488 -28.79 24.93 16.95
N TYR A 489 -28.55 25.37 15.69
CA TYR A 489 -29.05 24.70 14.49
C TYR A 489 -28.52 23.28 14.37
N TYR A 490 -27.21 23.09 14.56
CA TYR A 490 -26.58 21.78 14.45
C TYR A 490 -26.97 20.85 15.59
N ARG A 491 -27.16 21.33 16.82
CA ARG A 491 -27.73 20.56 17.95
C ARG A 491 -29.13 20.06 17.65
N ARG A 492 -29.98 20.92 17.06
CA ARG A 492 -31.36 20.55 16.70
C ARG A 492 -31.43 19.55 15.56
N LYS A 493 -30.52 19.67 14.58
CA LYS A 493 -30.50 18.83 13.37
C LYS A 493 -29.86 17.47 13.60
N TYR A 494 -28.89 17.36 14.51
CA TYR A 494 -28.05 16.14 14.66
C TYR A 494 -28.07 15.54 16.08
N GLY A 495 -28.86 16.10 17.04
CA GLY A 495 -29.01 15.59 18.41
C GLY A 495 -28.00 16.13 19.42
N GLU A 496 -28.29 15.90 20.71
CA GLU A 496 -27.50 16.46 21.82
C GLU A 496 -26.09 15.88 21.98
N GLU A 497 -25.79 14.76 21.36
CA GLU A 497 -24.44 14.16 21.38
C GLU A 497 -23.38 15.08 20.73
N PHE A 498 -23.80 16.01 19.88
CA PHE A 498 -22.91 17.00 19.26
C PHE A 498 -22.40 18.06 20.26
N ALA A 499 -23.01 18.18 21.46
CA ALA A 499 -22.70 19.20 22.44
C ALA A 499 -21.77 18.75 23.57
N ALA A 500 -21.58 17.47 23.78
CA ALA A 500 -20.77 16.96 24.88
C ALA A 500 -19.26 17.10 24.65
N GLY A 501 -18.83 17.20 23.38
CA GLY A 501 -17.42 17.35 22.99
C GLY A 501 -16.84 18.77 23.11
N SER A 502 -17.69 19.80 23.29
CA SER A 502 -17.22 21.21 23.31
C SER A 502 -17.17 21.87 24.70
N ALA A 503 -17.52 21.14 25.77
CA ALA A 503 -17.64 21.72 27.14
C ALA A 503 -16.48 21.38 28.11
N SER A 504 -15.45 20.62 27.68
CA SER A 504 -14.33 20.24 28.57
C SER A 504 -13.05 21.07 28.43
N GLY A 505 -13.14 22.27 27.89
CA GLY A 505 -11.98 23.11 27.60
C GLY A 505 -12.06 24.55 28.18
N SER A 506 -12.50 24.76 29.44
CA SER A 506 -12.19 26.02 30.14
C SER A 506 -12.73 25.99 31.58
N ALA A 507 -11.90 25.61 32.56
CA ALA A 507 -11.88 26.16 33.92
C ALA A 507 -10.75 25.48 34.73
N SER A 508 -9.59 26.10 34.80
CA SER A 508 -8.64 25.95 35.90
C SER A 508 -8.13 27.34 36.25
N GLY A 509 -8.79 27.91 37.22
CA GLY A 509 -8.39 29.14 37.90
C GLY A 509 -8.63 28.96 39.39
N SER A 510 -7.53 28.82 40.12
CA SER A 510 -7.24 29.14 41.52
C SER A 510 -8.39 29.31 42.52
N ALA A 511 -8.36 28.52 43.62
CA ALA A 511 -8.52 29.04 44.98
C ALA A 511 -8.02 28.05 46.04
N SER A 512 -7.11 28.51 46.85
CA SER A 512 -6.59 27.98 48.11
C SER A 512 -7.67 27.87 49.21
N GLY A 513 -7.56 26.87 50.06
CA GLY A 513 -8.38 26.79 51.28
C GLY A 513 -8.14 25.54 52.11
N SER A 514 -7.42 25.71 53.18
CA SER A 514 -7.11 24.83 54.31
C SER A 514 -8.30 24.23 55.04
N ALA A 515 -8.17 23.01 55.60
CA ALA A 515 -8.43 22.58 56.98
C ALA A 515 -8.55 21.05 57.09
N SER A 516 -7.61 20.39 57.77
CA SER A 516 -7.62 19.80 59.13
C SER A 516 -8.65 18.68 59.42
N GLY A 517 -8.12 17.56 59.97
CA GLY A 517 -8.82 16.60 60.81
C GLY A 517 -8.55 15.13 60.39
N SER A 518 -7.60 14.48 60.90
CA SER A 518 -7.33 13.71 62.13
C SER A 518 -7.86 12.29 62.15
N VAL A 519 -6.93 11.36 62.53
CA VAL A 519 -6.96 10.19 63.44
C VAL A 519 -7.47 8.90 62.80
N SER A 520 -6.76 7.83 62.80
CA SER A 520 -6.02 6.89 63.62
C SER A 520 -5.75 5.63 62.76
N GLY A 521 -4.77 4.84 62.84
CA GLY A 521 -3.99 4.27 63.88
C GLY A 521 -3.70 2.82 63.51
N GLY A 522 -2.46 2.36 63.63
CA GLY A 522 -2.17 0.92 63.65
C GLY A 522 -0.92 0.46 62.92
N LYS A 523 0.22 0.53 63.61
CA LYS A 523 1.44 -0.27 63.42
C LYS A 523 1.45 -1.42 64.50
N PRO A 524 2.40 -2.41 64.61
CA PRO A 524 3.67 -2.62 63.93
C PRO A 524 4.01 -4.13 63.71
N GLY A 525 5.25 -4.41 63.24
CA GLY A 525 5.96 -5.68 63.38
C GLY A 525 6.91 -5.92 62.18
N ASP A 526 8.10 -5.62 62.21
CA ASP A 526 9.35 -6.00 62.83
C ASP A 526 9.98 -7.25 62.18
N GLY A 527 11.26 -7.15 61.76
CA GLY A 527 12.06 -8.31 61.50
C GLY A 527 13.20 -8.17 60.46
N ARG A 528 14.26 -7.40 60.80
CA ARG A 528 15.74 -7.73 60.72
C ARG A 528 16.33 -8.19 59.37
N ARG A 529 17.24 -7.39 58.81
CA ARG A 529 18.72 -7.37 58.85
C ARG A 529 19.42 -8.61 58.32
N ALA A 530 20.28 -8.43 57.28
CA ALA A 530 21.73 -8.59 57.32
C ALA A 530 22.39 -8.30 55.95
N GLU A 531 23.18 -7.26 55.82
CA GLU A 531 24.51 -7.24 55.18
C GLU A 531 25.53 -7.74 56.21
N PRO A 532 26.83 -7.98 55.92
CA PRO A 532 27.72 -7.59 54.83
C PRO A 532 28.70 -8.71 54.39
N ASP A 533 29.58 -8.49 53.42
CA ASP A 533 31.04 -8.52 53.54
C ASP A 533 31.80 -8.43 52.20
N ARG A 534 32.72 -7.47 52.15
CA ARG A 534 33.94 -7.49 51.33
C ARG A 534 35.10 -7.95 52.25
N PRO A 535 36.18 -8.52 51.70
CA PRO A 535 37.45 -7.83 51.42
C PRO A 535 38.14 -8.42 50.16
N GLY A 536 39.10 -7.83 49.44
CA GLY A 536 40.20 -6.97 49.79
C GLY A 536 41.50 -7.54 49.23
N GLY A 537 42.34 -6.73 48.55
CA GLY A 537 43.80 -6.89 48.39
C GLY A 537 44.25 -7.71 47.17
N ASP A 538 45.26 -7.49 46.40
CA ASP A 538 46.38 -6.55 46.54
C ASP A 538 47.21 -6.54 45.24
N ALA A 539 47.74 -5.41 44.87
CA ALA A 539 49.04 -5.04 44.38
C ALA A 539 49.90 -5.94 43.44
N GLY A 540 50.46 -5.28 42.41
CA GLY A 540 51.64 -5.76 41.67
C GLY A 540 52.08 -4.82 40.56
N GLU A 541 53.04 -3.95 40.90
CA GLU A 541 53.79 -2.98 40.11
C GLU A 541 54.63 -3.59 38.96
N GLY A 542 55.03 -2.73 38.00
CA GLY A 542 56.16 -2.91 37.08
C GLY A 542 55.99 -2.15 35.76
N SER A 543 56.27 -0.91 35.62
CA SER A 543 57.49 -0.10 35.33
C SER A 543 58.23 -0.50 34.05
N GLY A 544 58.48 0.49 33.18
CA GLY A 544 59.57 0.55 32.19
C GLY A 544 59.08 1.09 30.83
N SER A 545 59.10 2.34 30.58
CA SER A 545 60.09 3.32 30.12
C SER A 545 60.42 3.23 28.61
N VAL A 546 60.00 4.27 27.86
CA VAL A 546 60.81 5.19 27.06
C VAL A 546 61.52 4.63 25.81
N THR A 547 61.18 5.11 24.61
CA THR A 547 62.04 6.00 23.78
C THR A 547 61.32 6.39 22.46
N ASP A 548 61.19 7.60 22.31
CA ASP A 548 61.25 8.64 21.29
C ASP A 548 62.18 8.34 20.10
N THR A 549 61.73 8.65 18.87
CA THR A 549 62.48 9.30 17.77
C THR A 549 61.61 9.41 16.52
N ASN A 550 61.05 10.52 16.21
CA ASN A 550 61.41 11.61 15.33
C ASN A 550 62.09 11.24 13.98
N ARG A 551 61.41 11.49 12.83
CA ARG A 551 61.89 12.34 11.71
C ARG A 551 61.13 12.24 10.39
N LYS A 552 60.55 13.40 10.00
CA LYS A 552 60.67 14.10 8.69
C LYS A 552 60.05 13.54 7.43
N ARG A 553 59.07 14.34 6.91
CA ARG A 553 58.75 14.55 5.48
C ARG A 553 59.98 15.10 4.70
N PRO A 554 60.00 14.99 3.33
CA PRO A 554 59.68 16.18 2.59
C PRO A 554 58.86 15.99 1.28
N HIS A 555 58.34 17.13 0.81
CA HIS A 555 57.69 17.52 -0.44
C HIS A 555 58.43 17.18 -1.75
N ARG A 556 57.64 17.08 -2.89
CA ARG A 556 57.83 17.76 -4.19
C ARG A 556 56.72 17.31 -5.14
N LYS A 557 55.84 18.22 -5.60
CA LYS A 557 55.78 19.10 -6.78
C LYS A 557 55.78 18.35 -8.13
N GLY A 558 54.67 18.57 -8.92
CA GLY A 558 54.34 18.23 -10.28
C GLY A 558 55.34 18.69 -11.38
N PRO A 559 54.98 18.79 -12.64
CA PRO A 559 53.80 19.40 -13.27
C PRO A 559 53.29 18.77 -14.61
N LEU A 560 52.11 19.25 -15.10
CA LEU A 560 51.72 19.60 -16.48
C LEU A 560 51.97 18.67 -17.67
N GLY A 561 50.90 18.40 -18.45
CA GLY A 561 50.94 18.02 -19.86
C GLY A 561 49.56 17.97 -20.50
N ARG A 562 49.09 19.08 -21.04
CA ARG A 562 48.04 19.18 -22.07
C ARG A 562 48.60 18.60 -23.37
N ILE A 563 47.76 18.00 -24.21
CA ILE A 563 47.75 18.16 -25.69
C ILE A 563 46.44 17.55 -26.23
N PHE A 564 45.68 18.35 -26.86
CA PHE A 564 44.83 18.35 -28.05
C PHE A 564 44.78 17.10 -28.95
N GLY A 565 43.61 16.88 -29.55
CA GLY A 565 43.46 16.20 -30.81
C GLY A 565 41.99 15.83 -31.11
N SER A 566 41.30 16.71 -31.83
CA SER A 566 40.03 16.51 -32.52
C SER A 566 40.18 15.61 -33.75
N ARG A 567 39.14 14.87 -34.14
CA ARG A 567 38.43 14.86 -35.43
C ARG A 567 37.81 13.52 -35.80
N ASP A 568 36.57 13.59 -36.11
CA ASP A 568 35.81 13.08 -37.27
C ASP A 568 35.85 11.58 -37.62
N GLY A 569 34.63 11.02 -37.68
CA GLY A 569 34.22 9.77 -38.30
C GLY A 569 32.82 9.38 -37.80
#